data_99497bac3c5c403f044b457ee96be555
#
_entry.id   99497bac3c5c403f044b457ee96be555
#
_cell.length_a   1.000
_cell.length_b   1.000
_cell.length_c   1.000
_cell.angle_alpha   90.00
_cell.angle_beta   90.00
_cell.angle_gamma   90.00
#
_symmetry.space_group_name_H-M   'P 1'
#
loop_
_entity.id
_entity.type
_entity.pdbx_description
1 polymer ?
#
loop_
_entity_poly.entity_id
_entity_poly.type
_entity_poly.pdbx_seq_one_letter_code
_entity_poly.pdbx_strand_id
1 'polypeptide(L)'
;IDHDLLAWKSAQIAAYYQNALLVIESNTLETEHDDSEHSAYILDTLSRYYSNLYARQSPPDSIGQKPPSRWGFHMNRATKALVIDAQKNALREGSYIEHDTQACYEHDVYERKPNGSYGAMEGHHDDILITRCIGNYICSRELPSASSKGHRSERIVNESSI
;
A
#
# COMPACT_ATOMS: atom_id res chain seq x y z
N ILE A 1 -16.40 11.03 -7.07
CA ILE A 1 -15.12 11.30 -7.78
C ILE A 1 -14.99 10.21 -8.82
N ASP A 2 -14.69 10.60 -10.05
CA ASP A 2 -14.41 9.68 -11.14
C ASP A 2 -13.14 8.85 -10.81
N HIS A 3 -13.23 7.53 -10.92
CA HIS A 3 -12.14 6.61 -10.58
C HIS A 3 -10.94 6.81 -11.49
N ASP A 4 -11.16 7.11 -12.78
CA ASP A 4 -10.11 7.42 -13.74
C ASP A 4 -9.30 8.63 -13.29
N LEU A 5 -10.00 9.71 -12.93
CA LEU A 5 -9.36 10.93 -12.48
C LEU A 5 -8.57 10.72 -11.18
N LEU A 6 -9.10 9.91 -10.26
CA LEU A 6 -8.41 9.56 -9.02
C LEU A 6 -7.12 8.80 -9.31
N ALA A 7 -7.18 7.78 -10.18
CA ALA A 7 -6.01 7.00 -10.58
C ALA A 7 -4.92 7.87 -11.20
N TRP A 8 -5.27 8.75 -12.14
CA TRP A 8 -4.33 9.68 -12.77
C TRP A 8 -3.71 10.67 -11.80
N LYS A 9 -4.50 11.26 -10.90
CA LYS A 9 -3.99 12.14 -9.84
C LYS A 9 -3.04 11.41 -8.91
N SER A 10 -3.36 10.17 -8.54
CA SER A 10 -2.48 9.35 -7.70
C SER A 10 -1.14 9.07 -8.38
N ALA A 11 -1.15 8.75 -9.68
CA ALA A 11 0.08 8.57 -10.44
C ALA A 11 0.91 9.87 -10.54
N GLN A 12 0.27 11.02 -10.73
CA GLN A 12 0.96 12.32 -10.74
C GLN A 12 1.63 12.62 -9.39
N ILE A 13 0.94 12.34 -8.29
CA ILE A 13 1.50 12.51 -6.94
C ILE A 13 2.67 11.54 -6.73
N ALA A 14 2.52 10.27 -7.09
CA ALA A 14 3.58 9.28 -6.97
C ALA A 14 4.82 9.64 -7.82
N ALA A 15 4.62 10.17 -9.03
CA ALA A 15 5.69 10.68 -9.87
C ALA A 15 6.41 11.86 -9.23
N TYR A 16 5.68 12.80 -8.61
CA TYR A 16 6.26 13.93 -7.86
C TYR A 16 7.14 13.44 -6.70
N TYR A 17 6.77 12.37 -6.01
CA TYR A 17 7.57 11.73 -4.97
C TYR A 17 8.63 10.74 -5.54
N GLN A 18 9.34 11.15 -6.60
CA GLN A 18 10.44 10.39 -7.20
C GLN A 18 10.04 9.00 -7.70
N ASN A 19 8.90 8.93 -8.35
CA ASN A 19 8.34 7.68 -8.86
C ASN A 19 8.09 6.63 -7.76
N ALA A 20 7.45 7.07 -6.68
CA ALA A 20 7.11 6.22 -5.53
C ALA A 20 6.27 5.01 -5.93
N LEU A 21 6.37 3.90 -5.21
CA LEU A 21 5.50 2.74 -5.43
C LEU A 21 4.04 3.14 -5.19
N LEU A 22 3.23 3.06 -6.25
CA LEU A 22 1.79 3.33 -6.19
C LEU A 22 1.03 2.05 -5.92
N VAL A 23 0.33 2.01 -4.79
CA VAL A 23 -0.51 0.88 -4.40
C VAL A 23 -1.97 1.32 -4.43
N ILE A 24 -2.78 0.63 -5.20
CA ILE A 24 -4.22 0.88 -5.32
C ILE A 24 -4.96 -0.36 -4.83
N GLU A 25 -5.99 -0.19 -3.99
CA GLU A 25 -6.85 -1.29 -3.60
C GLU A 25 -7.75 -1.67 -4.78
N SER A 26 -7.75 -2.96 -5.14
CA SER A 26 -8.42 -3.46 -6.36
C SER A 26 -9.80 -4.08 -6.12
N ASN A 27 -10.32 -4.08 -4.89
CA ASN A 27 -11.55 -4.80 -4.54
C ASN A 27 -12.80 -4.32 -5.26
N THR A 28 -13.02 -3.01 -5.31
CA THR A 28 -14.13 -2.40 -6.03
C THR A 28 -13.98 -2.55 -7.54
N LEU A 29 -12.81 -2.99 -7.96
CA LEU A 29 -12.38 -3.09 -9.33
C LEU A 29 -12.43 -4.55 -9.85
N GLU A 30 -12.83 -5.52 -9.03
CA GLU A 30 -12.87 -6.95 -9.36
C GLU A 30 -14.25 -7.60 -9.11
N THR A 31 -15.29 -6.84 -8.78
CA THR A 31 -16.65 -7.40 -8.60
C THR A 31 -17.30 -7.69 -9.95
N GLU A 32 -17.93 -8.87 -10.05
CA GLU A 32 -18.49 -9.47 -11.26
C GLU A 32 -19.69 -8.73 -11.90
N HIS A 33 -19.97 -7.49 -11.52
CA HIS A 33 -20.97 -6.66 -12.19
C HIS A 33 -20.34 -5.80 -13.28
N ASP A 34 -21.12 -5.36 -14.24
CA ASP A 34 -20.80 -4.63 -15.49
C ASP A 34 -19.70 -3.55 -15.40
N ASP A 35 -19.41 -3.06 -14.17
CA ASP A 35 -18.36 -2.09 -13.89
C ASP A 35 -16.95 -2.71 -13.70
N SER A 36 -16.83 -4.04 -13.55
CA SER A 36 -15.55 -4.72 -13.29
C SER A 36 -14.60 -4.68 -14.48
N GLU A 37 -15.12 -4.73 -15.69
CA GLU A 37 -14.31 -4.58 -16.92
C GLU A 37 -13.71 -3.17 -17.01
N HIS A 38 -14.48 -2.14 -16.64
CA HIS A 38 -14.03 -0.75 -16.68
C HIS A 38 -12.89 -0.50 -15.69
N SER A 39 -12.94 -1.08 -14.54
CA SER A 39 -11.99 -0.89 -13.45
C SER A 39 -10.69 -1.67 -13.66
N ALA A 40 -10.77 -2.91 -14.14
CA ALA A 40 -9.60 -3.65 -14.61
C ALA A 40 -8.90 -2.89 -15.76
N TYR A 41 -9.67 -2.26 -16.62
CA TYR A 41 -9.17 -1.40 -17.68
C TYR A 41 -8.42 -0.17 -17.16
N ILE A 42 -8.89 0.47 -16.08
CA ILE A 42 -8.22 1.64 -15.48
C ILE A 42 -6.82 1.26 -14.99
N LEU A 43 -6.70 0.17 -14.22
CA LEU A 43 -5.41 -0.27 -13.70
C LEU A 43 -4.46 -0.75 -14.80
N ASP A 44 -4.96 -1.46 -15.80
CA ASP A 44 -4.19 -1.88 -16.96
C ASP A 44 -3.72 -0.67 -17.77
N THR A 45 -4.59 0.31 -17.99
CA THR A 45 -4.24 1.56 -18.66
C THR A 45 -3.19 2.32 -17.87
N LEU A 46 -3.38 2.47 -16.55
CA LEU A 46 -2.43 3.16 -15.68
C LEU A 46 -1.05 2.50 -15.70
N SER A 47 -1.00 1.15 -15.73
CA SER A 47 0.24 0.38 -15.75
C SER A 47 1.12 0.66 -16.98
N ARG A 48 0.52 1.11 -18.09
CA ARG A 48 1.23 1.49 -19.32
C ARG A 48 1.92 2.85 -19.21
N TYR A 49 1.43 3.72 -18.33
CA TYR A 49 1.93 5.09 -18.17
C TYR A 49 2.70 5.30 -16.88
N TYR A 50 2.47 4.46 -15.87
CA TYR A 50 3.17 4.53 -14.60
C TYR A 50 3.88 3.21 -14.30
N SER A 51 5.21 3.22 -14.31
CA SER A 51 6.03 2.00 -14.27
C SER A 51 6.15 1.38 -12.88
N ASN A 52 5.96 2.17 -11.80
CA ASN A 52 6.12 1.70 -10.43
C ASN A 52 4.76 1.46 -9.75
N LEU A 53 3.86 0.77 -10.45
CA LEU A 53 2.56 0.34 -9.93
C LEU A 53 2.69 -1.03 -9.25
N TYR A 54 2.13 -1.16 -8.06
CA TYR A 54 2.12 -2.42 -7.33
C TYR A 54 1.31 -3.50 -8.07
N ALA A 55 1.93 -4.67 -8.20
CA ALA A 55 1.30 -5.85 -8.78
C ALA A 55 1.48 -7.05 -7.85
N ARG A 56 0.38 -7.71 -7.50
CA ARG A 56 0.45 -9.00 -6.83
C ARG A 56 0.77 -10.11 -7.83
N GLN A 57 1.51 -11.12 -7.40
CA GLN A 57 1.76 -12.30 -8.19
C GLN A 57 0.62 -13.32 -7.96
N SER A 58 0.02 -13.79 -9.03
CA SER A 58 -0.90 -14.94 -8.97
C SER A 58 -0.11 -16.23 -9.15
N PRO A 59 -0.54 -17.34 -8.52
CA PRO A 59 0.05 -18.64 -8.80
C PRO A 59 0.01 -18.93 -10.32
N PRO A 60 1.03 -19.58 -10.89
CA PRO A 60 1.02 -19.96 -12.30
C PRO A 60 -0.09 -20.99 -12.56
N ASP A 61 -0.89 -20.75 -13.59
CA ASP A 61 -1.98 -21.65 -13.99
C ASP A 61 -1.48 -22.97 -14.59
N SER A 62 -0.19 -23.00 -14.97
CA SER A 62 0.48 -24.21 -15.49
C SER A 62 1.98 -24.20 -15.18
N ILE A 63 2.57 -25.40 -15.13
CA ILE A 63 4.01 -25.58 -14.90
C ILE A 63 4.78 -24.94 -16.06
N GLY A 64 5.68 -24.01 -15.74
CA GLY A 64 6.58 -23.35 -16.69
C GLY A 64 6.07 -22.01 -17.26
N GLN A 65 4.88 -21.55 -16.91
CA GLN A 65 4.41 -20.22 -17.26
C GLN A 65 4.74 -19.21 -16.15
N LYS A 66 5.11 -17.98 -16.57
CA LYS A 66 5.25 -16.87 -15.63
C LYS A 66 3.86 -16.54 -15.08
N PRO A 67 3.70 -16.44 -13.74
CA PRO A 67 2.41 -16.09 -13.15
C PRO A 67 1.93 -14.75 -13.71
N PRO A 68 0.63 -14.62 -14.06
CA PRO A 68 0.07 -13.36 -14.50
C PRO A 68 0.18 -12.34 -13.36
N SER A 69 0.65 -11.15 -13.67
CA SER A 69 0.64 -10.02 -12.72
C SER A 69 -0.76 -9.43 -12.67
N ARG A 70 -1.31 -9.30 -11.46
CA ARG A 70 -2.56 -8.58 -11.23
C ARG A 70 -2.27 -7.28 -10.53
N TRP A 71 -2.70 -6.17 -11.12
CA TRP A 71 -2.46 -4.85 -10.57
C TRP A 71 -3.27 -4.60 -9.31
N GLY A 72 -2.66 -3.84 -8.39
CA GLY A 72 -3.30 -3.41 -7.16
C GLY A 72 -3.25 -4.44 -6.02
N PHE A 73 -3.57 -3.99 -4.82
CA PHE A 73 -3.66 -4.80 -3.61
C PHE A 73 -5.09 -5.32 -3.44
N HIS A 74 -5.25 -6.62 -3.30
CA HIS A 74 -6.58 -7.22 -3.10
C HIS A 74 -6.86 -7.45 -1.62
N MET A 75 -7.86 -6.75 -1.09
CA MET A 75 -8.30 -6.86 0.28
C MET A 75 -9.41 -7.92 0.41
N ASN A 76 -9.09 -9.04 1.02
CA ASN A 76 -10.06 -10.05 1.42
C ASN A 76 -9.93 -10.32 2.93
N ARG A 77 -10.73 -11.24 3.47
CA ARG A 77 -10.71 -11.54 4.91
C ARG A 77 -9.32 -11.95 5.42
N ALA A 78 -8.58 -12.71 4.63
CA ALA A 78 -7.25 -13.19 5.00
C ALA A 78 -6.20 -12.07 4.92
N THR A 79 -6.15 -11.32 3.81
CA THR A 79 -5.22 -10.20 3.64
C THR A 79 -5.53 -9.07 4.61
N LYS A 80 -6.82 -8.81 4.92
CA LYS A 80 -7.21 -7.83 5.94
C LYS A 80 -6.63 -8.19 7.32
N ALA A 81 -6.69 -9.45 7.72
CA ALA A 81 -6.08 -9.89 8.97
C ALA A 81 -4.55 -9.69 8.97
N LEU A 82 -3.87 -10.02 7.87
CA LEU A 82 -2.42 -9.87 7.76
C LEU A 82 -1.97 -8.41 7.86
N VAL A 83 -2.63 -7.48 7.17
CA VAL A 83 -2.24 -6.05 7.21
C VAL A 83 -2.51 -5.44 8.58
N ILE A 84 -3.61 -5.82 9.24
CA ILE A 84 -3.93 -5.36 10.59
C ILE A 84 -2.92 -5.90 11.60
N ASP A 85 -2.56 -7.17 11.52
CA ASP A 85 -1.58 -7.76 12.44
C ASP A 85 -0.18 -7.15 12.23
N ALA A 86 0.21 -6.84 10.99
CA ALA A 86 1.44 -6.11 10.71
C ALA A 86 1.43 -4.72 11.34
N GLN A 87 0.33 -3.97 11.23
CA GLN A 87 0.17 -2.65 11.84
C GLN A 87 0.24 -2.71 13.36
N LYS A 88 -0.47 -3.66 13.99
CA LYS A 88 -0.43 -3.87 15.44
C LYS A 88 0.98 -4.17 15.95
N ASN A 89 1.72 -5.01 15.23
CA ASN A 89 3.09 -5.34 15.60
C ASN A 89 4.00 -4.11 15.46
N ALA A 90 3.90 -3.36 14.38
CA ALA A 90 4.67 -2.15 14.17
C ALA A 90 4.42 -1.09 15.26
N LEU A 91 3.16 -0.91 15.68
CA LEU A 91 2.81 -0.03 16.80
C LEU A 91 3.41 -0.51 18.14
N ARG A 92 3.32 -1.81 18.43
CA ARG A 92 3.88 -2.39 19.66
C ARG A 92 5.40 -2.29 19.74
N GLU A 93 6.07 -2.47 18.60
CA GLU A 93 7.52 -2.41 18.49
C GLU A 93 8.05 -0.98 18.37
N GLY A 94 7.17 0.03 18.24
CA GLY A 94 7.55 1.42 18.04
C GLY A 94 8.22 1.69 16.69
N SER A 95 8.06 0.76 15.72
CA SER A 95 8.60 0.90 14.37
C SER A 95 7.70 1.72 13.44
N TYR A 96 6.49 2.07 13.89
CA TYR A 96 5.54 2.93 13.19
C TYR A 96 5.04 4.03 14.12
N ILE A 97 5.06 5.27 13.64
CA ILE A 97 4.52 6.44 14.33
C ILE A 97 3.51 7.12 13.40
N GLU A 98 2.26 7.27 13.86
CA GLU A 98 1.26 8.01 13.11
C GLU A 98 1.33 9.50 13.47
N HIS A 99 1.35 10.35 12.45
CA HIS A 99 1.40 11.80 12.60
C HIS A 99 0.09 12.49 12.22
N ASP A 100 -0.82 11.79 11.57
CA ASP A 100 -2.13 12.30 11.17
C ASP A 100 -3.14 12.06 12.27
N THR A 101 -3.74 13.14 12.80
CA THR A 101 -4.73 13.08 13.87
C THR A 101 -6.00 12.35 13.46
N GLN A 102 -6.40 12.43 12.19
CA GLN A 102 -7.55 11.69 11.69
C GLN A 102 -7.27 10.19 11.63
N ALA A 103 -6.08 9.80 11.17
CA ALA A 103 -5.66 8.40 11.20
C ALA A 103 -5.60 7.87 12.65
N CYS A 104 -5.10 8.65 13.62
CA CYS A 104 -5.14 8.28 15.02
C CYS A 104 -6.56 8.03 15.50
N TYR A 105 -7.50 8.92 15.14
CA TYR A 105 -8.91 8.75 15.48
C TYR A 105 -9.51 7.46 14.89
N GLU A 106 -9.20 7.14 13.63
CA GLU A 106 -9.66 5.88 13.02
C GLU A 106 -9.06 4.65 13.73
N HIS A 107 -7.82 4.72 14.24
CA HIS A 107 -7.26 3.65 15.08
C HIS A 107 -8.05 3.45 16.38
N ASP A 108 -8.49 4.53 17.03
CA ASP A 108 -9.22 4.48 18.31
C ASP A 108 -10.61 3.87 18.15
N VAL A 109 -11.27 4.08 17.01
CA VAL A 109 -12.63 3.58 16.72
C VAL A 109 -12.64 2.25 15.97
N TYR A 110 -11.48 1.60 15.79
CA TYR A 110 -11.36 0.36 15.05
C TYR A 110 -11.40 -0.85 15.98
N GLU A 111 -12.31 -1.77 15.71
CA GLU A 111 -12.57 -2.90 16.61
C GLU A 111 -12.64 -4.26 15.92
N ARG A 112 -12.50 -5.31 16.69
CA ARG A 112 -12.88 -6.65 16.28
C ARG A 112 -14.34 -6.88 16.62
N LYS A 113 -15.16 -7.06 15.59
CA LYS A 113 -16.60 -7.28 15.72
C LYS A 113 -16.92 -8.68 16.27
N PRO A 114 -18.13 -8.89 16.83
CA PRO A 114 -18.53 -10.20 17.39
C PRO A 114 -18.45 -11.37 16.38
N ASN A 115 -18.64 -11.09 15.09
CA ASN A 115 -18.50 -12.08 14.01
C ASN A 115 -17.04 -12.40 13.66
N GLY A 116 -16.08 -11.81 14.39
CA GLY A 116 -14.64 -11.99 14.19
C GLY A 116 -14.02 -11.16 13.06
N SER A 117 -14.81 -10.37 12.34
CA SER A 117 -14.27 -9.41 11.36
C SER A 117 -13.69 -8.19 12.05
N TYR A 118 -12.89 -7.42 11.30
CA TYR A 118 -12.36 -6.13 11.73
C TYR A 118 -13.03 -5.00 10.96
N GLY A 119 -13.26 -3.87 11.62
CA GLY A 119 -13.83 -2.67 11.01
C GLY A 119 -14.04 -1.55 12.02
N ALA A 120 -14.32 -0.35 11.53
CA ALA A 120 -14.69 0.77 12.38
C ALA A 120 -16.00 0.50 13.13
N MET A 121 -16.17 1.13 14.30
CA MET A 121 -17.45 1.20 15.00
C MET A 121 -18.55 1.76 14.09
N GLU A 122 -19.80 1.48 14.41
CA GLU A 122 -20.94 1.98 13.62
C GLU A 122 -20.93 3.52 13.53
N GLY A 123 -21.10 4.03 12.32
CA GLY A 123 -21.06 5.47 12.04
C GLY A 123 -19.66 6.07 11.90
N HIS A 124 -18.61 5.25 11.96
CA HIS A 124 -17.22 5.67 11.77
C HIS A 124 -16.60 5.06 10.51
N HIS A 125 -15.48 5.63 10.06
CA HIS A 125 -14.72 5.21 8.88
C HIS A 125 -13.37 4.62 9.28
N ASP A 126 -12.81 3.78 8.39
CA ASP A 126 -11.48 3.14 8.56
C ASP A 126 -10.60 3.27 7.30
N ASP A 127 -10.94 4.20 6.40
CA ASP A 127 -10.31 4.31 5.09
C ASP A 127 -8.82 4.71 5.18
N ILE A 128 -8.51 5.68 6.03
CA ILE A 128 -7.12 6.14 6.24
C ILE A 128 -6.34 5.04 6.97
N LEU A 129 -6.91 4.46 8.01
CA LEU A 129 -6.28 3.36 8.74
C LEU A 129 -5.94 2.19 7.83
N ILE A 130 -6.87 1.77 6.98
CA ILE A 130 -6.65 0.64 6.07
C ILE A 130 -5.54 0.97 5.06
N THR A 131 -5.49 2.17 4.51
CA THR A 131 -4.38 2.58 3.63
C THR A 131 -3.03 2.56 4.35
N ARG A 132 -2.97 2.96 5.63
CA ARG A 132 -1.76 2.85 6.47
C ARG A 132 -1.35 1.40 6.72
N CYS A 133 -2.32 0.52 7.02
CA CYS A 133 -2.07 -0.90 7.21
C CYS A 133 -1.49 -1.57 5.97
N ILE A 134 -2.06 -1.29 4.78
CA ILE A 134 -1.55 -1.80 3.50
C ILE A 134 -0.12 -1.30 3.25
N GLY A 135 0.10 0.02 3.38
CA GLY A 135 1.41 0.64 3.18
C GLY A 135 2.48 0.04 4.09
N ASN A 136 2.20 -0.05 5.39
CA ASN A 136 3.12 -0.65 6.37
C ASN A 136 3.40 -2.14 6.06
N TYR A 137 2.38 -2.91 5.71
CA TYR A 137 2.53 -4.33 5.34
C TYR A 137 3.47 -4.50 4.14
N ILE A 138 3.23 -3.76 3.07
CA ILE A 138 4.06 -3.84 1.86
C ILE A 138 5.50 -3.41 2.16
N CYS A 139 5.70 -2.28 2.85
CA CYS A 139 7.03 -1.78 3.20
C CYS A 139 7.82 -2.74 4.08
N SER A 140 7.15 -3.42 5.04
CA SER A 140 7.82 -4.27 6.01
C SER A 140 8.00 -5.73 5.56
N ARG A 141 7.19 -6.21 4.62
CA ARG A 141 7.12 -7.64 4.27
C ARG A 141 7.45 -7.96 2.83
N GLU A 142 7.12 -7.06 1.91
CA GLU A 142 7.24 -7.34 0.49
C GLU A 142 8.37 -6.57 -0.19
N LEU A 143 8.75 -5.41 0.36
CA LEU A 143 9.90 -4.68 -0.15
C LEU A 143 11.21 -5.16 0.51
N PRO A 144 12.31 -5.25 -0.25
CA PRO A 144 13.60 -5.54 0.34
C PRO A 144 13.95 -4.46 1.36
N SER A 145 14.44 -4.85 2.53
CA SER A 145 14.96 -3.93 3.52
C SER A 145 15.99 -3.01 2.87
N ALA A 146 15.83 -1.69 3.04
CA ALA A 146 16.85 -0.76 2.61
C ALA A 146 18.18 -1.17 3.27
N SER A 147 19.13 -1.67 2.48
CA SER A 147 20.44 -1.97 3.01
C SER A 147 21.00 -0.63 3.51
N SER A 148 21.29 -0.54 4.80
CA SER A 148 22.01 0.58 5.40
C SER A 148 23.46 0.55 4.90
N LYS A 149 23.65 0.87 3.62
CA LYS A 149 24.94 1.32 3.15
C LYS A 149 25.09 2.69 3.77
N GLY A 150 25.76 2.72 4.93
CA GLY A 150 26.08 3.93 5.64
C GLY A 150 26.68 4.92 4.65
N HIS A 151 26.00 6.02 4.50
CA HIS A 151 26.60 7.20 3.89
C HIS A 151 27.66 7.70 4.90
N ARG A 152 28.85 7.13 4.78
CA ARG A 152 30.04 7.62 5.47
C ARG A 152 30.34 8.97 4.84
N SER A 153 29.84 10.03 5.44
CA SER A 153 30.27 11.37 5.11
C SER A 153 31.76 11.46 5.44
N GLU A 154 32.60 11.36 4.42
CA GLU A 154 33.98 11.76 4.52
C GLU A 154 33.99 13.26 4.86
N ARG A 155 34.27 13.56 6.12
CA ARG A 155 34.70 14.92 6.51
C ARG A 155 36.00 15.15 5.81
N ILE A 156 35.98 15.97 4.76
CA ILE A 156 37.19 16.58 4.22
C ILE A 156 37.69 17.54 5.29
N VAL A 157 38.67 17.09 6.04
CA VAL A 157 39.49 17.98 6.90
C VAL A 157 40.43 18.69 5.96
N ASN A 158 40.13 19.92 5.60
CA ASN A 158 41.08 20.79 4.98
C ASN A 158 42.08 21.26 6.07
N GLU A 159 43.18 20.56 6.16
CA GLU A 159 44.40 21.14 6.75
C GLU A 159 45.00 22.07 5.71
N SER A 160 44.82 23.36 5.93
CA SER A 160 45.72 24.38 5.40
C SER A 160 46.26 25.17 6.58
N SER A 161 47.39 24.70 7.08
CA SER A 161 48.28 25.47 7.93
C SER A 161 49.30 26.19 7.06
N ILE A 162 49.60 27.41 7.51
CA ILE A 162 50.72 28.32 7.22
C ILE A 162 50.45 29.31 6.12
#